data_88f48cd8d08fe8aba12f33ece75614f3
#
_entry.id   88f48cd8d08fe8aba12f33ece75614f3
#
_cell.length_a   1.000
_cell.length_b   1.000
_cell.length_c   1.000
_cell.angle_alpha   90.00
_cell.angle_beta   90.00
_cell.angle_gamma   90.00
#
_symmetry.space_group_name_H-M   'P 1'
#
loop_
_entity.id
_entity.type
_entity.pdbx_description
1 polymer ?
#
loop_
_entity_poly.entity_id
_entity_poly.type
_entity_poly.pdbx_seq_one_letter_code
_entity_poly.pdbx_strand_id
1 'polypeptide(L)'
;MDEIMNKELALVEVDSISDALSTFIEQGTETVINVFTSNEAAVIWEAVTEVSADLVKASKVVTVIKKAASIPDKLFMNKMEKYCRGLIEIPANKRKKYAAKVGKPGLNKDSVFILGVLNKIEELSKIKILLTLFEAKIDGLIDDETYRRLMLLVDRTMYSDLLYLKANITDEPIVIENDAEQGLLANGWLYYYGQTWGTATEDSQLVYHYTNIAKQFCQLIEIE
;
A
#
# COMPACT_ATOMS: atom_id res chain seq x y z
N MET A 1 26.70 -22.47 6.55
CA MET A 1 25.63 -22.87 7.46
C MET A 1 24.84 -21.68 7.96
N ASP A 2 25.48 -20.53 8.22
CA ASP A 2 24.83 -19.31 8.72
C ASP A 2 23.93 -18.59 7.70
N GLU A 3 24.22 -18.70 6.41
CA GLU A 3 23.42 -18.00 5.36
C GLU A 3 22.09 -18.72 5.09
N ILE A 4 22.05 -20.05 5.19
CA ILE A 4 20.84 -20.86 5.04
C ILE A 4 19.94 -20.67 6.28
N MET A 5 20.53 -20.65 7.47
CA MET A 5 19.82 -20.44 8.73
C MET A 5 19.23 -19.03 8.84
N ASN A 6 19.96 -18.00 8.37
CA ASN A 6 19.44 -16.64 8.29
C ASN A 6 18.30 -16.50 7.27
N LYS A 7 18.33 -17.25 6.18
CA LYS A 7 17.28 -17.25 5.16
C LYS A 7 16.00 -17.94 5.63
N GLU A 8 16.13 -19.04 6.37
CA GLU A 8 15.00 -19.75 7.00
C GLU A 8 14.38 -18.92 8.14
N LEU A 9 15.19 -18.27 8.97
CA LEU A 9 14.72 -17.35 10.00
C LEU A 9 13.97 -16.16 9.40
N ALA A 10 14.49 -15.56 8.33
CA ALA A 10 13.83 -14.45 7.64
C ALA A 10 12.49 -14.86 7.00
N LEU A 11 12.38 -16.09 6.47
CA LEU A 11 11.12 -16.61 5.93
C LEU A 11 10.08 -16.84 7.04
N VAL A 12 10.47 -17.41 8.17
CA VAL A 12 9.59 -17.62 9.34
C VAL A 12 9.10 -16.29 9.91
N GLU A 13 9.96 -15.25 9.93
CA GLU A 13 9.58 -13.90 10.36
C GLU A 13 8.57 -13.25 9.42
N VAL A 14 8.76 -13.35 8.11
CA VAL A 14 7.81 -12.81 7.11
C VAL A 14 6.44 -13.49 7.22
N ASP A 15 6.40 -14.80 7.38
CA ASP A 15 5.15 -15.54 7.53
C ASP A 15 4.39 -15.12 8.80
N SER A 16 5.09 -14.90 9.91
CA SER A 16 4.48 -14.48 11.16
C SER A 16 3.94 -13.03 11.10
N ILE A 17 4.62 -12.12 10.40
CA ILE A 17 4.16 -10.74 10.20
C ILE A 17 2.97 -10.70 9.24
N SER A 18 2.99 -11.51 8.18
CA SER A 18 1.89 -11.57 7.22
C SER A 18 0.61 -12.15 7.83
N ASP A 19 0.72 -13.19 8.67
CA ASP A 19 -0.39 -13.74 9.46
C ASP A 19 -0.95 -12.71 10.43
N ALA A 20 -0.08 -11.91 11.03
CA ALA A 20 -0.44 -10.81 11.91
C ALA A 20 -1.24 -9.72 11.17
N LEU A 21 -0.75 -9.27 10.01
CA LEU A 21 -1.46 -8.28 9.19
C LEU A 21 -2.76 -8.84 8.64
N SER A 22 -2.81 -10.12 8.24
CA SER A 22 -4.03 -10.79 7.77
C SER A 22 -5.11 -10.77 8.86
N THR A 23 -4.74 -11.11 10.10
CA THR A 23 -5.63 -11.05 11.26
C THR A 23 -6.09 -9.61 11.52
N PHE A 24 -5.20 -8.64 11.35
CA PHE A 24 -5.52 -7.23 11.52
C PHE A 24 -6.47 -6.71 10.43
N ILE A 25 -6.30 -7.11 9.18
CA ILE A 25 -7.22 -6.76 8.08
C ILE A 25 -8.64 -7.24 8.42
N GLU A 26 -8.78 -8.45 8.94
CA GLU A 26 -10.08 -9.02 9.27
C GLU A 26 -10.71 -8.41 10.54
N GLN A 27 -9.93 -8.26 11.61
CA GLN A 27 -10.42 -8.05 12.98
C GLN A 27 -9.88 -6.80 13.68
N GLY A 28 -9.05 -5.99 13.00
CA GLY A 28 -8.40 -4.82 13.59
C GLY A 28 -9.38 -3.80 14.16
N THR A 29 -9.08 -3.29 15.36
CA THR A 29 -9.82 -2.27 16.08
C THR A 29 -8.85 -1.20 16.60
N GLU A 30 -9.38 -0.04 17.01
CA GLU A 30 -8.60 1.07 17.56
C GLU A 30 -7.82 0.67 18.83
N THR A 31 -8.38 -0.22 19.64
CA THR A 31 -7.72 -0.75 20.84
C THR A 31 -6.41 -1.50 20.50
N VAL A 32 -6.35 -2.15 19.34
CA VAL A 32 -5.14 -2.85 18.87
C VAL A 32 -4.04 -1.88 18.49
N ILE A 33 -4.39 -0.72 17.92
CA ILE A 33 -3.42 0.30 17.52
C ILE A 33 -2.75 0.93 18.74
N ASN A 34 -3.48 1.16 19.81
CA ASN A 34 -2.91 1.71 21.04
C ASN A 34 -1.80 0.83 21.62
N VAL A 35 -1.81 -0.47 21.34
CA VAL A 35 -0.70 -1.38 21.68
C VAL A 35 0.53 -1.16 20.80
N PHE A 36 0.38 -0.67 19.53
CA PHE A 36 1.52 -0.29 18.69
C PHE A 36 2.27 0.94 19.21
N THR A 37 1.53 1.89 19.81
CA THR A 37 2.06 3.19 20.20
C THR A 37 2.60 3.23 21.62
N SER A 38 2.16 2.32 22.51
CA SER A 38 2.67 2.29 23.88
C SER A 38 4.07 1.69 23.94
N ASN A 39 5.03 2.47 24.48
CA ASN A 39 6.35 1.94 24.89
C ASN A 39 6.24 0.91 26.04
N GLU A 40 5.05 0.71 26.57
CA GLU A 40 4.73 -0.10 27.74
C GLU A 40 4.15 -1.48 27.35
N ALA A 41 4.46 -2.00 26.17
CA ALA A 41 3.97 -3.31 25.72
C ALA A 41 4.28 -4.46 26.71
N ALA A 42 5.24 -4.29 27.60
CA ALA A 42 5.55 -5.25 28.66
C ALA A 42 4.55 -5.18 29.85
N VAL A 43 4.01 -4.00 30.14
CA VAL A 43 3.11 -3.76 31.29
C VAL A 43 1.67 -4.17 30.95
N ILE A 44 1.29 -4.08 29.67
CA ILE A 44 -0.06 -4.46 29.21
C ILE A 44 -0.27 -5.99 29.27
N TRP A 45 0.78 -6.80 29.26
CA TRP A 45 0.67 -8.25 29.39
C TRP A 45 0.04 -8.69 30.74
N GLU A 46 0.30 -7.98 31.82
CA GLU A 46 -0.27 -8.32 33.13
C GLU A 46 -1.72 -7.86 33.28
N ALA A 47 -2.14 -6.78 32.59
CA ALA A 47 -3.49 -6.24 32.62
C ALA A 47 -4.48 -6.95 31.66
N VAL A 48 -3.98 -7.69 30.65
CA VAL A 48 -4.77 -8.31 29.56
C VAL A 48 -5.36 -9.66 29.95
N THR A 49 -5.06 -10.22 31.11
CA THR A 49 -5.64 -11.50 31.56
C THR A 49 -7.16 -11.47 31.77
N GLU A 50 -7.79 -10.29 31.80
CA GLU A 50 -9.24 -10.15 31.93
C GLU A 50 -9.95 -9.63 30.67
N VAL A 51 -9.26 -9.43 29.54
CA VAL A 51 -9.81 -8.82 28.31
C VAL A 51 -10.00 -9.87 27.22
N SER A 52 -11.07 -9.72 26.45
CA SER A 52 -11.58 -10.65 25.44
C SER A 52 -10.50 -11.32 24.55
N ALA A 53 -10.78 -12.57 24.11
CA ALA A 53 -9.90 -13.38 23.24
C ALA A 53 -9.42 -12.65 21.98
N ASP A 54 -10.15 -11.64 21.51
CA ASP A 54 -9.81 -10.81 20.34
C ASP A 54 -8.67 -9.83 20.63
N LEU A 55 -8.62 -9.25 21.83
CA LEU A 55 -7.52 -8.39 22.28
C LEU A 55 -6.21 -9.17 22.48
N VAL A 56 -6.31 -10.44 22.97
CA VAL A 56 -5.14 -11.30 23.11
C VAL A 56 -4.56 -11.67 21.74
N LYS A 57 -5.39 -11.94 20.73
CA LYS A 57 -4.93 -12.20 19.35
C LYS A 57 -4.25 -10.97 18.76
N ALA A 58 -4.83 -9.81 18.96
CA ALA A 58 -4.33 -8.54 18.46
C ALA A 58 -2.99 -8.14 19.11
N SER A 59 -2.82 -8.34 20.42
CA SER A 59 -1.56 -8.07 21.13
C SER A 59 -0.43 -9.00 20.67
N LYS A 60 -0.75 -10.26 20.33
CA LYS A 60 0.21 -11.21 19.72
C LYS A 60 0.69 -10.70 18.35
N VAL A 61 -0.21 -10.17 17.53
CA VAL A 61 0.10 -9.56 16.23
C VAL A 61 1.13 -8.45 16.38
N VAL A 62 0.89 -7.51 17.29
CA VAL A 62 1.80 -6.39 17.54
C VAL A 62 3.14 -6.87 18.09
N THR A 63 3.14 -7.83 18.99
CA THR A 63 4.37 -8.39 19.56
C THR A 63 5.20 -9.10 18.51
N VAL A 64 4.58 -9.82 17.59
CA VAL A 64 5.27 -10.47 16.46
C VAL A 64 5.88 -9.44 15.54
N ILE A 65 5.12 -8.41 15.14
CA ILE A 65 5.62 -7.33 14.28
C ILE A 65 6.79 -6.60 14.97
N LYS A 66 6.68 -6.28 16.27
CA LYS A 66 7.78 -5.62 17.02
C LYS A 66 9.01 -6.50 17.20
N LYS A 67 8.86 -7.82 17.35
CA LYS A 67 10.00 -8.76 17.49
C LYS A 67 10.68 -9.04 16.15
N ALA A 68 9.91 -9.13 15.06
CA ALA A 68 10.45 -9.32 13.73
C ALA A 68 11.13 -8.05 13.19
N ALA A 69 10.73 -6.87 13.66
CA ALA A 69 11.45 -5.62 13.43
C ALA A 69 12.72 -5.60 14.29
N SER A 70 13.72 -6.41 13.94
CA SER A 70 15.09 -6.27 14.46
C SER A 70 15.67 -4.96 13.95
N ILE A 71 15.39 -3.91 14.69
CA ILE A 71 16.08 -2.65 14.84
C ILE A 71 16.67 -1.90 13.60
N PRO A 72 16.49 -1.98 12.40
CA PRO A 72 16.83 -0.79 11.65
C PRO A 72 15.64 0.07 11.30
N ASP A 73 14.41 -0.33 11.54
CA ASP A 73 13.41 0.42 10.82
C ASP A 73 12.26 1.01 11.66
N LYS A 74 12.62 2.04 12.47
CA LYS A 74 11.61 2.98 13.00
C LYS A 74 10.71 3.55 11.89
N LEU A 75 11.25 3.68 10.68
CA LEU A 75 10.50 4.17 9.52
C LEU A 75 9.50 3.12 9.05
N PHE A 76 9.89 1.85 8.94
CA PHE A 76 8.97 0.76 8.58
C PHE A 76 7.86 0.60 9.62
N MET A 77 8.20 0.64 10.92
CA MET A 77 7.19 0.57 11.98
C MET A 77 6.21 1.73 11.93
N ASN A 78 6.68 2.94 11.63
CA ASN A 78 5.83 4.11 11.45
C ASN A 78 4.90 3.95 10.22
N LYS A 79 5.40 3.40 9.11
CA LYS A 79 4.57 3.08 7.93
C LYS A 79 3.49 2.05 8.27
N MET A 80 3.87 0.97 8.98
CA MET A 80 2.96 -0.07 9.42
C MET A 80 1.88 0.48 10.35
N GLU A 81 2.26 1.27 11.36
CA GLU A 81 1.30 1.91 12.27
C GLU A 81 0.31 2.78 11.49
N LYS A 82 0.82 3.66 10.62
CA LYS A 82 -0.01 4.55 9.82
C LYS A 82 -0.96 3.77 8.89
N TYR A 83 -0.47 2.69 8.28
CA TYR A 83 -1.29 1.82 7.44
C TYR A 83 -2.38 1.11 8.27
N CYS A 84 -2.04 0.53 9.41
CA CYS A 84 -3.00 -0.11 10.30
C CYS A 84 -4.06 0.86 10.84
N ARG A 85 -3.68 2.11 11.17
CA ARG A 85 -4.65 3.16 11.54
C ARG A 85 -5.65 3.44 10.44
N GLY A 86 -5.19 3.56 9.19
CA GLY A 86 -6.11 3.75 8.07
C GLY A 86 -6.96 2.52 7.76
N LEU A 87 -6.44 1.30 7.98
CA LEU A 87 -7.23 0.07 7.81
C LEU A 87 -8.46 0.00 8.72
N ILE A 88 -8.40 0.52 9.94
CA ILE A 88 -9.57 0.52 10.85
C ILE A 88 -10.62 1.55 10.46
N GLU A 89 -10.29 2.56 9.68
CA GLU A 89 -11.24 3.51 9.11
C GLU A 89 -12.14 2.82 8.07
N ILE A 90 -11.64 1.76 7.41
CA ILE A 90 -12.47 0.91 6.54
C ILE A 90 -13.45 0.12 7.43
N PRO A 91 -14.77 0.21 7.18
CA PRO A 91 -15.79 -0.43 8.00
C PRO A 91 -15.52 -1.92 8.24
N ALA A 92 -15.61 -2.37 9.50
CA ALA A 92 -15.27 -3.74 9.90
C ALA A 92 -16.10 -4.81 9.16
N ASN A 93 -17.37 -4.49 8.83
CA ASN A 93 -18.23 -5.38 8.05
C ASN A 93 -17.71 -5.59 6.62
N LYS A 94 -17.17 -4.55 5.97
CA LYS A 94 -16.54 -4.66 4.63
C LYS A 94 -15.30 -5.57 4.71
N ARG A 95 -14.42 -5.31 5.70
CA ARG A 95 -13.19 -6.09 5.89
C ARG A 95 -13.49 -7.56 6.18
N LYS A 96 -14.44 -7.88 7.07
CA LYS A 96 -14.88 -9.24 7.37
C LYS A 96 -15.49 -9.95 6.15
N LYS A 97 -16.34 -9.23 5.38
CA LYS A 97 -16.91 -9.78 4.14
C LYS A 97 -15.84 -10.11 3.11
N TYR A 98 -14.85 -9.22 2.96
CA TYR A 98 -13.70 -9.46 2.10
C TYR A 98 -12.87 -10.66 2.57
N ALA A 99 -12.55 -10.73 3.86
CA ALA A 99 -11.81 -11.85 4.45
C ALA A 99 -12.52 -13.18 4.21
N ALA A 100 -13.83 -13.23 4.40
CA ALA A 100 -14.64 -14.42 4.12
C ALA A 100 -14.63 -14.81 2.62
N LYS A 101 -14.60 -13.81 1.71
CA LYS A 101 -14.56 -14.03 0.25
C LYS A 101 -13.23 -14.62 -0.22
N VAL A 102 -12.10 -14.08 0.27
CA VAL A 102 -10.76 -14.50 -0.21
C VAL A 102 -10.17 -15.64 0.60
N GLY A 103 -10.67 -15.87 1.81
CA GLY A 103 -10.17 -16.85 2.76
C GLY A 103 -8.77 -16.56 3.30
N LYS A 104 -8.30 -17.36 4.25
CA LYS A 104 -6.98 -17.19 4.86
C LYS A 104 -5.83 -17.16 3.86
N PRO A 105 -5.76 -18.02 2.82
CA PRO A 105 -4.69 -17.94 1.82
C PRO A 105 -4.68 -16.64 1.02
N GLY A 106 -5.87 -16.10 0.68
CA GLY A 106 -5.98 -14.83 -0.04
C GLY A 106 -5.53 -13.65 0.81
N LEU A 107 -5.97 -13.60 2.08
CA LEU A 107 -5.51 -12.57 3.03
C LEU A 107 -4.00 -12.60 3.23
N ASN A 108 -3.42 -13.79 3.37
CA ASN A 108 -1.96 -13.92 3.53
C ASN A 108 -1.20 -13.41 2.31
N LYS A 109 -1.68 -13.77 1.10
CA LYS A 109 -1.12 -13.28 -0.16
C LYS A 109 -1.16 -11.74 -0.25
N ASP A 110 -2.26 -11.13 0.19
CA ASP A 110 -2.38 -9.68 0.22
C ASP A 110 -1.47 -9.04 1.27
N SER A 111 -1.41 -9.62 2.46
CA SER A 111 -0.57 -9.13 3.55
C SER A 111 0.91 -9.15 3.17
N VAL A 112 1.41 -10.24 2.60
CA VAL A 112 2.80 -10.33 2.10
C VAL A 112 3.07 -9.25 1.04
N PHE A 113 2.13 -9.05 0.12
CA PHE A 113 2.26 -8.05 -0.93
C PHE A 113 2.27 -6.62 -0.36
N ILE A 114 1.35 -6.29 0.54
CA ILE A 114 1.27 -4.99 1.22
C ILE A 114 2.55 -4.72 2.01
N LEU A 115 3.05 -5.69 2.77
CA LEU A 115 4.31 -5.58 3.50
C LEU A 115 5.48 -5.27 2.57
N GLY A 116 5.54 -5.96 1.42
CA GLY A 116 6.56 -5.72 0.41
C GLY A 116 6.53 -4.30 -0.16
N VAL A 117 5.33 -3.73 -0.39
CA VAL A 117 5.16 -2.35 -0.85
C VAL A 117 5.51 -1.36 0.27
N LEU A 118 5.00 -1.56 1.49
CA LEU A 118 5.30 -0.69 2.63
C LEU A 118 6.79 -0.64 2.96
N ASN A 119 7.51 -1.72 2.75
CA ASN A 119 8.95 -1.75 2.93
C ASN A 119 9.69 -0.85 1.93
N LYS A 120 9.19 -0.73 0.70
CA LYS A 120 9.82 0.02 -0.40
C LYS A 120 9.48 1.49 -0.43
N ILE A 121 8.21 1.85 -0.19
CA ILE A 121 7.79 3.25 -0.27
C ILE A 121 8.65 4.15 0.64
N GLU A 122 9.10 5.27 0.11
CA GLU A 122 9.92 6.22 0.87
C GLU A 122 9.07 7.29 1.57
N GLU A 123 7.92 7.65 0.99
CA GLU A 123 7.08 8.74 1.45
C GLU A 123 5.82 8.26 2.18
N LEU A 124 5.67 8.72 3.44
CA LEU A 124 4.50 8.40 4.28
C LEU A 124 3.16 8.92 3.73
N SER A 125 3.19 9.96 2.90
CA SER A 125 2.03 10.52 2.19
C SER A 125 1.36 9.52 1.25
N LYS A 126 2.12 8.59 0.67
CA LYS A 126 1.60 7.54 -0.20
C LYS A 126 0.72 6.53 0.53
N ILE A 127 0.83 6.40 1.85
CA ILE A 127 0.06 5.40 2.63
C ILE A 127 -1.45 5.61 2.47
N LYS A 128 -1.92 6.86 2.45
CA LYS A 128 -3.34 7.17 2.21
C LYS A 128 -3.80 6.62 0.85
N ILE A 129 -2.96 6.79 -0.19
CA ILE A 129 -3.23 6.26 -1.53
C ILE A 129 -3.32 4.73 -1.51
N LEU A 130 -2.35 4.05 -0.86
CA LEU A 130 -2.35 2.59 -0.77
C LEU A 130 -3.59 2.05 -0.06
N LEU A 131 -4.08 2.75 0.97
CA LEU A 131 -5.30 2.40 1.70
C LEU A 131 -6.54 2.57 0.81
N THR A 132 -6.67 3.67 0.09
CA THR A 132 -7.77 3.90 -0.85
C THR A 132 -7.81 2.83 -1.94
N LEU A 133 -6.65 2.44 -2.48
CA LEU A 133 -6.58 1.35 -3.46
C LEU A 133 -6.98 0.00 -2.85
N PHE A 134 -6.62 -0.26 -1.59
CA PHE A 134 -7.03 -1.48 -0.90
C PHE A 134 -8.53 -1.49 -0.60
N GLU A 135 -9.10 -0.36 -0.19
CA GLU A 135 -10.55 -0.22 -0.02
C GLU A 135 -11.29 -0.43 -1.34
N ALA A 136 -10.82 0.17 -2.44
CA ALA A 136 -11.39 -0.06 -3.78
C ALA A 136 -11.38 -1.55 -4.18
N LYS A 137 -10.33 -2.29 -3.82
CA LYS A 137 -10.26 -3.75 -4.00
C LYS A 137 -11.29 -4.48 -3.13
N ILE A 138 -11.42 -4.11 -1.86
CA ILE A 138 -12.42 -4.68 -0.92
C ILE A 138 -13.83 -4.49 -1.46
N ASP A 139 -14.14 -3.31 -1.98
CA ASP A 139 -15.43 -2.96 -2.56
C ASP A 139 -15.67 -3.58 -3.95
N GLY A 140 -14.64 -4.18 -4.55
CA GLY A 140 -14.72 -4.81 -5.87
C GLY A 140 -14.75 -3.82 -7.04
N LEU A 141 -14.33 -2.58 -6.82
CA LEU A 141 -14.20 -1.54 -7.85
C LEU A 141 -13.01 -1.82 -8.78
N ILE A 142 -12.01 -2.53 -8.28
CA ILE A 142 -10.86 -3.03 -9.04
C ILE A 142 -10.60 -4.50 -8.72
N ASP A 143 -10.06 -5.22 -9.69
CA ASP A 143 -9.64 -6.62 -9.51
C ASP A 143 -8.24 -6.72 -8.87
N ASP A 144 -7.80 -7.95 -8.55
CA ASP A 144 -6.51 -8.21 -7.90
C ASP A 144 -5.33 -7.78 -8.79
N GLU A 145 -5.42 -7.94 -10.10
CA GLU A 145 -4.36 -7.56 -11.02
C GLU A 145 -4.21 -6.05 -11.08
N THR A 146 -5.29 -5.33 -11.28
CA THR A 146 -5.33 -3.86 -11.30
C THR A 146 -4.83 -3.28 -9.98
N TYR A 147 -5.31 -3.83 -8.85
CA TYR A 147 -4.85 -3.43 -7.52
C TYR A 147 -3.33 -3.55 -7.39
N ARG A 148 -2.75 -4.72 -7.72
CA ARG A 148 -1.31 -4.93 -7.62
C ARG A 148 -0.52 -4.03 -8.55
N ARG A 149 -1.02 -3.82 -9.76
CA ARG A 149 -0.39 -2.93 -10.73
C ARG A 149 -0.37 -1.49 -10.23
N LEU A 150 -1.50 -0.98 -9.71
CA LEU A 150 -1.60 0.36 -9.14
C LEU A 150 -0.68 0.55 -7.93
N MET A 151 -0.65 -0.41 -7.00
CA MET A 151 0.23 -0.36 -5.83
C MET A 151 1.71 -0.26 -6.23
N LEU A 152 2.15 -1.00 -7.26
CA LEU A 152 3.53 -0.96 -7.77
C LEU A 152 3.84 0.33 -8.54
N LEU A 153 2.87 0.90 -9.25
CA LEU A 153 3.03 2.19 -9.91
C LEU A 153 3.17 3.31 -8.88
N VAL A 154 2.34 3.31 -7.83
CA VAL A 154 2.43 4.28 -6.71
C VAL A 154 3.77 4.16 -5.98
N ASP A 155 4.26 2.94 -5.74
CA ASP A 155 5.57 2.70 -5.13
C ASP A 155 6.69 3.43 -5.87
N ARG A 156 6.73 3.30 -7.21
CA ARG A 156 7.81 3.82 -8.07
C ARG A 156 7.73 5.31 -8.38
N THR A 157 6.54 5.89 -8.30
CA THR A 157 6.29 7.27 -8.74
C THR A 157 6.44 8.23 -7.55
N MET A 158 7.11 9.36 -7.72
CA MET A 158 7.20 10.39 -6.68
C MET A 158 5.80 10.89 -6.28
N TYR A 159 5.61 11.23 -5.02
CA TYR A 159 4.31 11.72 -4.55
C TYR A 159 3.89 13.00 -5.26
N SER A 160 4.83 13.91 -5.52
CA SER A 160 4.61 15.12 -6.32
C SER A 160 4.07 14.83 -7.72
N ASP A 161 4.60 13.77 -8.37
CA ASP A 161 4.17 13.39 -9.73
C ASP A 161 2.77 12.76 -9.72
N LEU A 162 2.41 12.06 -8.63
CA LEU A 162 1.04 11.56 -8.44
C LEU A 162 0.04 12.69 -8.23
N LEU A 163 0.44 13.77 -7.51
CA LEU A 163 -0.36 14.99 -7.39
C LEU A 163 -0.53 15.66 -8.75
N TYR A 164 0.57 15.80 -9.51
CA TYR A 164 0.54 16.35 -10.86
C TYR A 164 -0.38 15.55 -11.77
N LEU A 165 -0.26 14.22 -11.77
CA LEU A 165 -1.12 13.32 -12.54
C LEU A 165 -2.61 13.58 -12.24
N LYS A 166 -2.98 13.64 -10.96
CA LYS A 166 -4.36 13.87 -10.54
C LYS A 166 -4.91 15.22 -11.01
N ALA A 167 -4.07 16.27 -10.99
CA ALA A 167 -4.46 17.62 -11.37
C ALA A 167 -4.55 17.82 -12.89
N ASN A 168 -3.78 17.05 -13.68
CA ASN A 168 -3.58 17.29 -15.12
C ASN A 168 -4.07 16.12 -16.02
N ILE A 169 -4.73 15.10 -15.45
CA ILE A 169 -5.27 14.00 -16.26
C ILE A 169 -6.22 14.51 -17.34
N THR A 170 -6.03 14.07 -18.58
CA THR A 170 -6.84 14.46 -19.74
C THR A 170 -7.01 13.28 -20.71
N ASP A 171 -8.01 13.36 -21.57
CA ASP A 171 -8.19 12.41 -22.68
C ASP A 171 -7.46 12.86 -23.95
N GLU A 172 -7.05 14.14 -23.99
CA GLU A 172 -6.31 14.69 -25.12
C GLU A 172 -4.84 14.25 -25.10
N PRO A 173 -4.19 14.16 -26.28
CA PRO A 173 -2.75 13.95 -26.36
C PRO A 173 -2.00 15.12 -25.75
N ILE A 174 -0.90 14.82 -25.08
CA ILE A 174 0.00 15.80 -24.47
C ILE A 174 1.40 15.72 -25.09
N VAL A 175 2.11 16.81 -25.05
CA VAL A 175 3.58 16.88 -25.27
C VAL A 175 4.22 16.94 -23.88
N ILE A 176 5.34 16.26 -23.70
CA ILE A 176 6.06 16.27 -22.43
C ILE A 176 6.87 17.57 -22.33
N GLU A 177 6.54 18.40 -21.34
CA GLU A 177 7.12 19.71 -21.15
C GLU A 177 7.86 19.89 -19.82
N ASN A 178 7.67 18.97 -18.86
CA ASN A 178 8.23 19.09 -17.53
C ASN A 178 8.69 17.76 -16.93
N ASP A 179 9.42 17.84 -15.81
CA ASP A 179 10.01 16.67 -15.13
C ASP A 179 8.95 15.72 -14.55
N ALA A 180 7.79 16.23 -14.10
CA ALA A 180 6.72 15.37 -13.58
C ALA A 180 6.15 14.49 -14.70
N GLU A 181 5.92 15.02 -15.89
CA GLU A 181 5.48 14.26 -17.06
C GLU A 181 6.52 13.25 -17.52
N GLN A 182 7.81 13.61 -17.45
CA GLN A 182 8.92 12.64 -17.69
C GLN A 182 8.89 11.50 -16.67
N GLY A 183 8.70 11.82 -15.40
CA GLY A 183 8.57 10.84 -14.32
C GLY A 183 7.36 9.92 -14.52
N LEU A 184 6.22 10.49 -14.91
CA LEU A 184 5.00 9.73 -15.23
C LEU A 184 5.19 8.80 -16.43
N LEU A 185 5.88 9.25 -17.48
CA LEU A 185 6.22 8.39 -18.63
C LEU A 185 7.14 7.25 -18.22
N ALA A 186 8.21 7.56 -17.49
CA ALA A 186 9.18 6.57 -17.05
C ALA A 186 8.55 5.47 -16.16
N ASN A 187 7.52 5.83 -15.38
CA ASN A 187 6.81 4.90 -14.51
C ASN A 187 5.59 4.21 -15.17
N GLY A 188 5.28 4.53 -16.44
CA GLY A 188 4.21 3.84 -17.19
C GLY A 188 2.81 4.39 -16.98
N TRP A 189 2.66 5.65 -16.52
CA TRP A 189 1.40 6.36 -16.48
C TRP A 189 1.01 6.96 -17.83
N LEU A 190 2.01 7.17 -18.70
CA LEU A 190 1.89 7.66 -20.06
C LEU A 190 2.40 6.61 -21.05
N TYR A 191 1.91 6.66 -22.26
CA TYR A 191 2.44 5.87 -23.39
C TYR A 191 2.58 6.73 -24.63
N TYR A 192 3.56 6.39 -25.46
CA TYR A 192 3.75 7.02 -26.76
C TYR A 192 2.53 6.75 -27.66
N TYR A 193 1.96 7.82 -28.20
CA TYR A 193 0.80 7.73 -29.08
C TYR A 193 1.17 7.97 -30.55
N GLY A 194 2.04 8.94 -30.81
CA GLY A 194 2.41 9.30 -32.18
C GLY A 194 3.29 10.54 -32.24
N GLN A 195 3.33 11.15 -33.40
CA GLN A 195 4.09 12.35 -33.68
C GLN A 195 3.21 13.34 -34.39
N THR A 196 3.22 14.61 -33.98
CA THR A 196 2.57 15.67 -34.74
C THR A 196 3.40 15.97 -35.98
N TRP A 197 2.75 16.09 -37.10
CA TRP A 197 3.39 16.57 -38.32
C TRP A 197 3.32 18.09 -38.27
N GLY A 198 4.44 18.72 -37.99
CA GLY A 198 4.57 20.19 -38.12
C GLY A 198 4.44 20.60 -39.56
N THR A 199 4.07 21.87 -39.79
CA THR A 199 4.25 22.55 -41.08
C THR A 199 5.76 22.73 -41.32
N ALA A 200 6.17 23.10 -42.53
CA ALA A 200 7.59 23.21 -42.90
C ALA A 200 8.44 24.15 -42.00
N THR A 201 7.82 24.82 -41.02
CA THR A 201 8.40 25.75 -40.05
C THR A 201 8.26 25.33 -38.59
N GLU A 202 7.58 24.20 -38.29
CA GLU A 202 7.38 23.69 -36.93
C GLU A 202 8.04 22.33 -36.80
N ASP A 203 8.81 22.12 -35.71
CA ASP A 203 9.39 20.86 -35.37
C ASP A 203 8.30 19.83 -35.03
N SER A 204 8.44 18.61 -35.52
CA SER A 204 7.56 17.54 -35.16
C SER A 204 7.75 17.16 -33.69
N GLN A 205 6.68 17.08 -32.92
CA GLN A 205 6.70 16.77 -31.50
C GLN A 205 6.15 15.37 -31.23
N LEU A 206 6.78 14.64 -30.29
CA LEU A 206 6.26 13.39 -29.77
C LEU A 206 5.07 13.64 -28.87
N VAL A 207 3.98 12.92 -29.11
CA VAL A 207 2.75 13.02 -28.34
C VAL A 207 2.44 11.73 -27.59
N TYR A 208 1.87 11.90 -26.42
CA TYR A 208 1.61 10.84 -25.45
C TYR A 208 0.18 10.90 -24.97
N HIS A 209 -0.36 9.77 -24.52
CA HIS A 209 -1.62 9.69 -23.83
C HIS A 209 -1.44 9.10 -22.44
N TYR A 210 -2.30 9.51 -21.52
CA TYR A 210 -2.44 8.82 -20.24
C TYR A 210 -3.04 7.43 -20.45
N THR A 211 -2.46 6.45 -19.76
CA THR A 211 -2.92 5.06 -19.82
C THR A 211 -4.29 4.91 -19.16
N ASN A 212 -5.02 3.85 -19.51
CA ASN A 212 -6.30 3.55 -18.85
C ASN A 212 -6.13 3.35 -17.34
N ILE A 213 -4.97 2.79 -16.91
CA ILE A 213 -4.69 2.61 -15.48
C ILE A 213 -4.45 3.97 -14.78
N ALA A 214 -3.89 4.96 -15.47
CA ALA A 214 -3.76 6.32 -14.96
C ALA A 214 -5.14 6.97 -14.74
N LYS A 215 -6.03 6.83 -15.72
CA LYS A 215 -7.41 7.34 -15.64
C LYS A 215 -8.17 6.69 -14.50
N GLN A 216 -8.07 5.36 -14.38
CA GLN A 216 -8.69 4.61 -13.29
C GLN A 216 -8.15 5.01 -11.92
N PHE A 217 -6.83 5.20 -11.79
CA PHE A 217 -6.20 5.73 -10.57
C PHE A 217 -6.81 7.08 -10.17
N CYS A 218 -6.89 8.02 -11.11
CA CYS A 218 -7.43 9.35 -10.85
C CYS A 218 -8.93 9.35 -10.49
N GLN A 219 -9.69 8.35 -10.93
CA GLN A 219 -11.09 8.18 -10.51
C GLN A 219 -11.24 7.66 -9.09
N LEU A 220 -10.29 6.86 -8.62
CA LEU A 220 -10.33 6.24 -7.30
C LEU A 220 -9.77 7.14 -6.19
N ILE A 221 -8.76 7.95 -6.52
CA ILE A 221 -8.00 8.71 -5.52
C ILE A 221 -8.52 10.13 -5.39
N GLU A 222 -8.92 10.49 -4.17
CA GLU A 222 -9.11 11.87 -3.76
C GLU A 222 -7.83 12.33 -3.04
N ILE A 223 -7.06 13.19 -3.71
CA ILE A 223 -5.87 13.81 -3.12
C ILE A 223 -6.23 15.28 -2.87
N GLU A 224 -6.23 15.66 -1.60
CA GLU A 224 -6.34 17.05 -1.16
C GLU A 224 -4.97 17.73 -1.17
#